data_cafeea2498f1ea6239b8c95fd6bd54f0
#
_entry.id   cafeea2498f1ea6239b8c95fd6bd54f0
#
_cell.length_a   1.000
_cell.length_b   1.000
_cell.length_c   1.000
_cell.angle_alpha   90.00
_cell.angle_beta   90.00
_cell.angle_gamma   90.00
#
_symmetry.space_group_name_H-M   'P 1'
#
loop_
_entity.id
_entity.type
_entity.pdbx_description
1 polymer ?
#
loop_
_entity_poly.entity_id
_entity_poly.type
_entity_poly.pdbx_seq_one_letter_code
_entity_poly.pdbx_strand_id
1 'polypeptide(L)'
;MLVGGDAELDGELVEPFALYVLRPGHNARLSSRSGCRAMLMGGAAFSTPRHVFWNFVSSSRERINQAKEDWKAMRFPLIPGDDQEFIPLPERPATVSYP
;
A
#
# COMPACT_ATOMS: atom_id res chain seq x y z
N MET A 1 0.01 -12.14 -5.71
CA MET A 1 -1.22 -11.95 -6.51
C MET A 1 -0.97 -12.44 -7.92
N LEU A 2 -1.77 -13.37 -8.44
CA LEU A 2 -1.71 -13.84 -9.83
C LEU A 2 -2.37 -12.84 -10.76
N VAL A 3 -1.68 -12.45 -11.83
CA VAL A 3 -2.15 -11.44 -12.80
C VAL A 3 -2.50 -12.07 -14.15
N GLY A 4 -1.95 -13.24 -14.46
CA GLY A 4 -2.23 -13.97 -15.70
C GLY A 4 -1.63 -15.36 -15.66
N GLY A 5 -2.20 -16.27 -16.46
CA GLY A 5 -1.86 -17.68 -16.43
C GLY A 5 -2.49 -18.43 -15.27
N ASP A 6 -1.96 -19.60 -14.95
CA ASP A 6 -2.36 -20.44 -13.83
C ASP A 6 -1.18 -20.70 -12.89
N ALA A 7 -1.44 -20.77 -11.60
CA ALA A 7 -0.44 -21.07 -10.60
C ALA A 7 -1.00 -21.84 -9.42
N GLU A 8 -0.12 -22.57 -8.75
CA GLU A 8 -0.38 -23.25 -7.49
C GLU A 8 0.56 -22.68 -6.41
N LEU A 9 0.02 -22.39 -5.25
CA LEU A 9 0.75 -22.00 -4.05
C LEU A 9 0.69 -23.17 -3.06
N ASP A 10 1.84 -23.77 -2.77
CA ASP A 10 1.96 -24.97 -1.92
C ASP A 10 1.05 -26.13 -2.37
N GLY A 11 0.80 -26.24 -3.68
CA GLY A 11 -0.04 -27.27 -4.29
C GLY A 11 -1.52 -26.95 -4.39
N GLU A 12 -1.95 -25.77 -3.93
CA GLU A 12 -3.33 -25.28 -4.05
C GLU A 12 -3.44 -24.24 -5.17
N LEU A 13 -4.50 -24.32 -5.97
CA LEU A 13 -4.74 -23.37 -7.06
C LEU A 13 -4.89 -21.94 -6.51
N VAL A 14 -4.21 -21.02 -7.15
CA VAL A 14 -4.25 -19.59 -6.85
C VAL A 14 -5.36 -18.92 -7.64
N GLU A 15 -6.28 -18.26 -6.96
CA GLU A 15 -7.29 -17.44 -7.62
C GLU A 15 -6.68 -16.15 -8.20
N PRO A 16 -7.04 -15.80 -9.46
CA PRO A 16 -6.58 -14.56 -10.05
C PRO A 16 -7.01 -13.32 -9.25
N PHE A 17 -6.15 -12.33 -9.17
CA PHE A 17 -6.37 -11.04 -8.50
C PHE A 17 -6.62 -11.12 -6.98
N ALA A 18 -6.48 -12.30 -6.38
CA ALA A 18 -6.52 -12.48 -4.92
C ALA A 18 -5.15 -12.13 -4.29
N LEU A 19 -5.18 -11.51 -3.11
CA LEU A 19 -4.00 -11.24 -2.31
C LEU A 19 -3.79 -12.40 -1.31
N TYR A 20 -2.68 -13.11 -1.46
CA TYR A 20 -2.25 -14.16 -0.53
C TYR A 20 -1.20 -13.59 0.41
N VAL A 21 -1.52 -13.52 1.69
CA VAL A 21 -0.60 -13.05 2.72
C VAL A 21 0.13 -14.24 3.32
N LEU A 22 1.42 -14.34 3.06
CA LEU A 22 2.25 -15.43 3.57
C LEU A 22 2.63 -15.18 5.03
N ARG A 23 2.71 -16.26 5.82
CA ARG A 23 3.18 -16.18 7.21
C ARG A 23 4.68 -15.92 7.25
N PRO A 24 5.17 -15.09 8.18
CA PRO A 24 6.60 -14.93 8.39
C PRO A 24 7.30 -16.27 8.63
N GLY A 25 8.46 -16.47 8.00
CA GLY A 25 9.23 -17.71 8.11
C GLY A 25 8.71 -18.90 7.31
N HIS A 26 7.59 -18.77 6.61
CA HIS A 26 7.07 -19.82 5.75
C HIS A 26 7.76 -19.80 4.37
N ASN A 27 8.32 -20.93 3.96
CA ASN A 27 8.90 -21.12 2.63
C ASN A 27 7.81 -21.59 1.66
N ALA A 28 7.07 -20.63 1.11
CA ALA A 28 6.03 -20.91 0.15
C ALA A 28 6.61 -21.31 -1.22
N ARG A 29 5.98 -22.28 -1.88
CA ARG A 29 6.32 -22.70 -3.24
C ARG A 29 5.24 -22.23 -4.21
N LEU A 30 5.61 -21.34 -5.12
CA LEU A 30 4.76 -20.99 -6.26
C LEU A 30 5.21 -21.81 -7.46
N SER A 31 4.27 -22.51 -8.11
CA SER A 31 4.51 -23.31 -9.31
C SER A 31 3.46 -23.01 -10.37
N SER A 32 3.82 -23.24 -11.64
CA SER A 32 2.92 -23.10 -12.79
C SER A 32 3.33 -24.13 -13.84
N ARG A 33 2.37 -24.73 -14.53
CA ARG A 33 2.62 -25.70 -15.61
C ARG A 33 2.75 -25.03 -16.97
N SER A 34 1.96 -24.01 -17.21
CA SER A 34 1.91 -23.31 -18.51
C SER A 34 2.62 -21.95 -18.49
N GLY A 35 3.12 -21.53 -17.33
CA GLY A 35 3.66 -20.21 -17.07
C GLY A 35 2.60 -19.26 -16.50
N CYS A 36 3.04 -18.35 -15.66
CA CYS A 36 2.17 -17.35 -15.06
C CYS A 36 2.87 -16.00 -14.95
N ARG A 37 2.08 -14.97 -14.73
CA ARG A 37 2.55 -13.65 -14.30
C ARG A 37 1.96 -13.35 -12.94
N ALA A 38 2.83 -13.15 -11.96
CA ALA A 38 2.45 -12.88 -10.59
C ALA A 38 3.19 -11.67 -10.04
N MET A 39 2.55 -10.94 -9.14
CA MET A 39 3.18 -9.87 -8.35
C MET A 39 3.52 -10.42 -6.97
N LEU A 40 4.79 -10.22 -6.57
CA LEU A 40 5.29 -10.49 -5.23
C LEU A 40 5.65 -9.17 -4.58
N MET A 41 5.20 -8.96 -3.36
CA MET A 41 5.52 -7.79 -2.56
C MET A 41 5.93 -8.24 -1.16
N GLY A 42 6.96 -7.66 -0.63
CA GLY A 42 7.44 -7.99 0.70
C GLY A 42 8.67 -7.20 1.08
N GLY A 43 9.09 -7.34 2.31
CA GLY A 43 10.27 -6.68 2.84
C GLY A 43 10.34 -6.81 4.36
N ALA A 44 11.37 -6.22 4.95
CA ALA A 44 11.49 -6.13 6.39
C ALA A 44 10.35 -5.31 6.98
N ALA A 45 9.78 -5.79 8.09
CA ALA A 45 8.78 -5.02 8.84
C ALA A 45 9.39 -3.73 9.39
N PHE A 46 8.60 -2.68 9.47
CA PHE A 46 9.01 -1.46 10.14
C PHE A 46 9.15 -1.71 11.66
N SER A 47 10.14 -1.09 12.27
CA SER A 47 10.36 -1.16 13.72
C SER A 47 9.33 -0.38 14.54
N THR A 48 8.58 0.50 13.90
CA THR A 48 7.54 1.33 14.53
C THR A 48 6.29 1.34 13.68
N PRO A 49 5.10 1.52 14.26
CA PRO A 49 3.85 1.63 13.53
C PRO A 49 3.88 2.73 12.45
N ARG A 50 3.06 2.55 11.43
CA ARG A 50 2.82 3.59 10.41
C ARG A 50 1.37 4.03 10.49
N HIS A 51 1.18 5.34 10.54
CA HIS A 51 -0.11 5.99 10.44
C HIS A 51 -0.32 6.44 8.99
N VAL A 52 -1.46 6.12 8.45
CA VAL A 52 -1.81 6.45 7.06
C VAL A 52 -3.12 7.22 7.04
N PHE A 53 -3.11 8.32 6.37
CA PHE A 53 -4.33 9.06 6.04
C PHE A 53 -4.22 9.54 4.59
N TRP A 54 -5.11 9.08 3.76
CA TRP A 54 -5.10 9.37 2.33
C TRP A 54 -3.73 9.05 1.72
N ASN A 55 -2.96 10.03 1.24
CA ASN A 55 -1.60 9.85 0.71
C ASN A 55 -0.50 10.21 1.73
N PHE A 56 -0.86 10.58 2.95
CA PHE A 56 0.11 10.87 4.01
C PHE A 56 0.44 9.62 4.81
N VAL A 57 1.73 9.37 4.98
CA VAL A 57 2.27 8.25 5.77
C VAL A 57 3.33 8.78 6.73
N SER A 58 3.24 8.42 8.00
CA SER A 58 4.23 8.82 9.01
C SER A 58 4.28 7.82 10.17
N SER A 59 5.41 7.76 10.87
CA SER A 59 5.51 7.10 12.18
C SER A 59 4.92 7.94 13.32
N SER A 60 4.57 9.20 13.07
CA SER A 60 3.97 10.11 14.05
C SER A 60 2.57 10.51 13.60
N ARG A 61 1.60 10.32 14.49
CA ARG A 61 0.22 10.75 14.28
C ARG A 61 0.10 12.28 14.24
N GLU A 62 0.91 12.97 15.02
CA GLU A 62 0.97 14.44 15.05
C GLU A 62 1.39 15.00 13.71
N ARG A 63 2.37 14.37 13.04
CA ARG A 63 2.78 14.76 11.69
C ARG A 63 1.69 14.55 10.66
N ILE A 64 0.89 13.49 10.79
CA ILE A 64 -0.29 13.30 9.93
C ILE A 64 -1.29 14.43 10.14
N ASN A 65 -1.57 14.79 11.39
CA ASN A 65 -2.50 15.90 11.69
C ASN A 65 -1.96 17.23 11.16
N GLN A 66 -0.67 17.50 11.35
CA GLN A 66 -0.05 18.71 10.80
C GLN A 66 -0.13 18.74 9.26
N ALA A 67 0.14 17.62 8.60
CA ALA A 67 0.04 17.53 7.14
C ALA A 67 -1.38 17.78 6.63
N LYS A 68 -2.41 17.32 7.35
CA LYS A 68 -3.81 17.63 7.03
C LYS A 68 -4.09 19.15 7.10
N GLU A 69 -3.64 19.81 8.16
CA GLU A 69 -3.82 21.26 8.32
C GLU A 69 -3.01 22.05 7.28
N ASP A 70 -1.80 21.60 6.97
CA ASP A 70 -0.96 22.21 5.94
C ASP A 70 -1.58 22.08 4.55
N TRP A 71 -2.18 20.92 4.25
CA TRP A 71 -2.88 20.70 2.98
C TRP A 71 -4.11 21.58 2.85
N LYS A 72 -4.97 21.64 3.88
CA LYS A 72 -6.14 22.51 3.90
C LYS A 72 -5.79 23.99 3.74
N ALA A 73 -4.68 24.40 4.32
CA ALA A 73 -4.21 25.78 4.29
C ALA A 73 -3.31 26.11 3.10
N MET A 74 -3.18 25.19 2.12
CA MET A 74 -2.34 25.35 0.91
C MET A 74 -0.88 25.70 1.24
N ARG A 75 -0.32 25.08 2.30
CA ARG A 75 1.06 25.33 2.74
C ARG A 75 2.08 24.37 2.11
N PHE A 76 1.62 23.35 1.36
CA PHE A 76 2.53 22.53 0.55
C PHE A 76 3.04 23.34 -0.65
N PRO A 77 4.30 23.16 -1.04
CA PRO A 77 4.83 23.78 -2.25
C PRO A 77 4.02 23.37 -3.47
N LEU A 78 3.73 24.32 -4.33
CA LEU A 78 3.09 24.05 -5.61
C LEU A 78 4.10 23.46 -6.60
N ILE A 79 3.61 22.66 -7.55
CA ILE A 79 4.43 22.10 -8.62
C ILE A 79 4.61 23.18 -9.71
N PRO A 80 5.83 23.58 -10.06
CA PRO A 80 6.05 24.59 -11.09
C PRO A 80 5.41 24.18 -12.43
N GLY A 81 4.52 25.03 -12.94
CA GLY A 81 3.83 24.79 -14.21
C GLY A 81 2.61 23.86 -14.11
N ASP A 82 2.26 23.39 -12.89
CA ASP A 82 1.08 22.56 -12.62
C ASP A 82 0.50 22.94 -11.25
N ASP A 83 -0.11 24.11 -11.21
CA ASP A 83 -0.57 24.77 -9.98
C ASP A 83 -2.05 25.21 -10.05
N GLN A 84 -2.78 24.79 -11.09
CA GLN A 84 -4.17 25.17 -11.31
C GLN A 84 -5.14 24.16 -10.69
N GLU A 85 -4.78 22.87 -10.67
CA GLU A 85 -5.60 21.83 -10.08
C GLU A 85 -5.27 21.64 -8.60
N PHE A 86 -6.29 21.36 -7.82
CA PHE A 86 -6.17 21.08 -6.41
C PHE A 86 -7.15 19.98 -6.00
N ILE A 87 -6.66 18.94 -5.38
CA ILE A 87 -7.48 17.88 -4.78
C ILE A 87 -7.73 18.24 -3.31
N PRO A 88 -8.98 18.55 -2.91
CA PRO A 88 -9.26 18.88 -1.52
C PRO A 88 -8.99 17.68 -0.60
N LEU A 89 -8.65 17.98 0.66
CA LEU A 89 -8.47 16.92 1.66
C LEU A 89 -9.78 16.15 1.82
N PRO A 90 -9.76 14.80 1.71
CA PRO A 90 -10.98 14.01 1.86
C PRO A 90 -11.50 14.10 3.30
N GLU A 91 -12.82 14.20 3.47
CA GLU A 91 -13.46 14.16 4.80
C GLU A 91 -13.37 12.75 5.41
N ARG A 92 -13.28 11.73 4.59
CA ARG A 92 -13.10 10.31 4.94
C ARG A 92 -12.08 9.68 4.00
N PRO A 93 -11.36 8.64 4.40
CA PRO A 93 -11.46 7.82 5.62
C PRO A 93 -10.75 8.44 6.84
N ALA A 94 -10.95 7.81 8.00
CA ALA A 94 -10.17 8.11 9.20
C ALA A 94 -8.69 7.70 9.04
N THR A 95 -7.82 8.27 9.85
CA THR A 95 -6.41 7.83 9.91
C THR A 95 -6.34 6.39 10.39
N VAL A 96 -5.69 5.52 9.61
CA VAL A 96 -5.46 4.12 9.95
C VAL A 96 -4.03 3.96 10.45
N SER A 97 -3.84 3.09 11.42
CA SER A 97 -2.52 2.75 11.96
C SER A 97 -2.23 1.27 11.71
N TYR A 98 -1.06 1.00 11.20
CA TYR A 98 -0.56 -0.34 10.95
C TYR A 98 0.58 -0.63 11.92
N PRO A 99 0.62 -1.85 12.47
CA PRO A 99 1.70 -2.27 13.36
C PRO A 99 3.06 -2.32 12.67
#